data_b26e88df82feb8dacdb50ea607ab7b11
#
_entry.id   b26e88df82feb8dacdb50ea607ab7b11
#
_cell.length_a   1.000
_cell.length_b   1.000
_cell.length_c   1.000
_cell.angle_alpha   90.00
_cell.angle_beta   90.00
_cell.angle_gamma   90.00
#
_symmetry.space_group_name_H-M   'P 1'
#
loop_
_entity.id
_entity.type
_entity.pdbx_description
1 polymer ?
#
loop_
_entity_poly.entity_id
_entity_poly.type
_entity_poly.pdbx_seq_one_letter_code
_entity_poly.pdbx_strand_id
1 'polypeptide(L)'
;VEAPPLERKLVAILAADFAGYSRMMHRNEEATLTTLSAHRTIIDELIAAGRGGISGTAGDSVIAEFASVVDAMHCAVAIQQGLHKANAELPLERQMCLRVGLNIGDVMVKDNTIFGDGVNVASRLEALAEPGGICITRGVRDHVRDRGEYQFEDLGEHSVKNIARPVRAFRIIFNPKGTTELADTCVSREDSLVVPAETPTPEASHDGIELTFWQSAQASEDPVEYQAYLERYPAGIFAPLAQERLLRDTTEQAHQAPEASEVELAFWDTIRGSNNKAMLHAYLTQFPTGAFRSIADIRLLELEDAAA
;
A
#
# COMPACT_ATOMS: atom_id res chain seq x y z
N VAL A 1 3.53 31.61 5.54
CA VAL A 1 4.59 30.76 6.11
C VAL A 1 4.97 29.80 5.01
N GLU A 2 6.15 29.96 4.43
CA GLU A 2 6.68 29.11 3.37
C GLU A 2 6.93 27.72 3.96
N ALA A 3 6.35 26.68 3.37
CA ALA A 3 6.57 25.31 3.82
C ALA A 3 8.07 24.96 3.65
N PRO A 4 8.71 24.26 4.60
CA PRO A 4 10.11 23.89 4.47
C PRO A 4 10.30 23.05 3.19
N PRO A 5 11.41 23.24 2.46
CA PRO A 5 11.67 22.49 1.25
C PRO A 5 11.74 21.00 1.56
N LEU A 6 11.06 20.19 0.74
CA LEU A 6 11.10 18.72 0.82
C LEU A 6 12.53 18.25 0.57
N GLU A 7 13.14 17.66 1.57
CA GLU A 7 14.47 17.06 1.43
C GLU A 7 14.39 15.75 0.65
N ARG A 8 15.27 15.59 -0.35
CA ARG A 8 15.44 14.33 -1.09
C ARG A 8 16.77 13.69 -0.78
N LYS A 9 16.79 12.37 -0.61
CA LYS A 9 18.02 11.62 -0.40
C LYS A 9 17.94 10.23 -1.04
N LEU A 10 19.09 9.72 -1.47
CA LEU A 10 19.23 8.34 -1.93
C LEU A 10 19.61 7.45 -0.74
N VAL A 11 18.79 6.45 -0.45
CA VAL A 11 18.97 5.57 0.72
C VAL A 11 18.69 4.11 0.36
N ALA A 12 19.23 3.19 1.17
CA ALA A 12 18.74 1.84 1.20
C ALA A 12 17.50 1.78 2.12
N ILE A 13 16.44 1.15 1.64
CA ILE A 13 15.14 1.06 2.28
C ILE A 13 14.89 -0.40 2.64
N LEU A 14 14.60 -0.64 3.92
CA LEU A 14 14.16 -1.91 4.46
C LEU A 14 12.68 -1.82 4.75
N ALA A 15 11.87 -2.67 4.12
CA ALA A 15 10.48 -2.89 4.48
C ALA A 15 10.34 -4.31 5.06
N ALA A 16 9.63 -4.45 6.16
CA ALA A 16 9.44 -5.74 6.81
C ALA A 16 8.03 -5.85 7.40
N ASP A 17 7.48 -7.08 7.36
CA ASP A 17 6.14 -7.39 7.84
C ASP A 17 6.06 -8.85 8.31
N PHE A 18 5.21 -9.15 9.31
CA PHE A 18 5.07 -10.51 9.81
C PHE A 18 4.06 -11.33 9.01
N ALA A 19 4.50 -12.47 8.50
CA ALA A 19 3.65 -13.38 7.75
C ALA A 19 2.49 -13.91 8.61
N GLY A 20 1.24 -13.70 8.15
CA GLY A 20 0.05 -14.23 8.81
C GLY A 20 -0.34 -13.55 10.12
N TYR A 21 0.15 -12.33 10.40
CA TYR A 21 -0.13 -11.58 11.63
C TYR A 21 -1.62 -11.49 11.95
N SER A 22 -2.46 -11.08 11.00
CA SER A 22 -3.91 -10.95 11.20
C SER A 22 -4.55 -12.27 11.65
N ARG A 23 -4.10 -13.41 11.11
CA ARG A 23 -4.58 -14.75 11.49
C ARG A 23 -4.17 -15.10 12.93
N MET A 24 -2.97 -14.71 13.35
CA MET A 24 -2.49 -14.91 14.74
C MET A 24 -3.28 -14.05 15.72
N MET A 25 -3.56 -12.79 15.37
CA MET A 25 -4.40 -11.88 16.15
C MET A 25 -5.80 -12.45 16.39
N HIS A 26 -6.44 -13.01 15.35
CA HIS A 26 -7.75 -13.67 15.50
C HIS A 26 -7.73 -14.90 16.41
N ARG A 27 -6.60 -15.61 16.48
CA ARG A 27 -6.48 -16.80 17.33
C ARG A 27 -6.24 -16.47 18.79
N ASN A 28 -5.33 -15.55 19.08
CA ASN A 28 -4.98 -15.12 20.43
C ASN A 28 -4.31 -13.73 20.37
N GLU A 29 -5.10 -12.69 20.57
CA GLU A 29 -4.65 -11.30 20.48
C GLU A 29 -3.55 -10.98 21.49
N GLU A 30 -3.76 -11.31 22.78
CA GLU A 30 -2.83 -11.00 23.86
C GLU A 30 -1.46 -11.67 23.66
N ALA A 31 -1.46 -12.97 23.34
CA ALA A 31 -0.22 -13.70 23.08
C ALA A 31 0.51 -13.19 21.84
N THR A 32 -0.23 -12.81 20.79
CA THR A 32 0.32 -12.25 19.54
C THR A 32 0.95 -10.89 19.78
N LEU A 33 0.27 -9.98 20.49
CA LEU A 33 0.81 -8.67 20.85
C LEU A 33 2.05 -8.78 21.75
N THR A 34 2.05 -9.70 22.70
CA THR A 34 3.22 -9.95 23.57
C THR A 34 4.43 -10.40 22.73
N THR A 35 4.22 -11.34 21.80
CA THR A 35 5.28 -11.83 20.91
C THR A 35 5.76 -10.75 19.95
N LEU A 36 4.82 -10.00 19.35
CA LEU A 36 5.14 -8.88 18.48
C LEU A 36 6.01 -7.83 19.19
N SER A 37 5.64 -7.46 20.42
CA SER A 37 6.41 -6.48 21.21
C SER A 37 7.83 -6.95 21.47
N ALA A 38 8.02 -8.22 21.83
CA ALA A 38 9.35 -8.80 22.06
C ALA A 38 10.19 -8.84 20.76
N HIS A 39 9.59 -9.28 19.65
CA HIS A 39 10.26 -9.29 18.34
C HIS A 39 10.56 -7.88 17.85
N ARG A 40 9.67 -6.92 18.11
CA ARG A 40 9.88 -5.51 17.75
C ARG A 40 11.09 -4.93 18.46
N THR A 41 11.29 -5.22 19.74
CA THR A 41 12.49 -4.78 20.47
C THR A 41 13.77 -5.29 19.80
N ILE A 42 13.81 -6.55 19.38
CA ILE A 42 14.96 -7.12 18.65
C ILE A 42 15.20 -6.39 17.33
N ILE A 43 14.14 -6.13 16.56
CA ILE A 43 14.22 -5.43 15.29
C ILE A 43 14.77 -4.01 15.47
N ASP A 44 14.20 -3.26 16.41
CA ASP A 44 14.54 -1.86 16.66
C ASP A 44 16.00 -1.72 17.13
N GLU A 45 16.46 -2.60 18.03
CA GLU A 45 17.85 -2.65 18.49
C GLU A 45 18.83 -2.95 17.34
N LEU A 46 18.49 -3.92 16.46
CA LEU A 46 19.35 -4.29 15.34
C LEU A 46 19.37 -3.21 14.25
N ILE A 47 18.26 -2.51 14.00
CA ILE A 47 18.22 -1.36 13.08
C ILE A 47 19.13 -0.26 13.62
N ALA A 48 19.03 0.07 14.90
CA ALA A 48 19.87 1.09 15.55
C ALA A 48 21.36 0.70 15.52
N ALA A 49 21.69 -0.56 15.86
CA ALA A 49 23.05 -1.08 15.80
C ALA A 49 23.63 -1.07 14.37
N GLY A 50 22.79 -1.31 13.35
CA GLY A 50 23.12 -1.22 11.94
C GLY A 50 23.16 0.23 11.40
N ARG A 51 23.05 1.24 12.25
CA ARG A 51 23.04 2.67 11.87
C ARG A 51 21.86 3.02 10.97
N GLY A 52 20.75 2.28 11.07
CA GLY A 52 19.50 2.57 10.40
C GLY A 52 18.61 3.50 11.22
N GLY A 53 17.72 4.18 10.53
CA GLY A 53 16.64 4.97 11.12
C GLY A 53 15.27 4.37 10.80
N ILE A 54 14.42 4.20 11.83
CA ILE A 54 13.03 3.77 11.60
C ILE A 54 12.26 4.99 11.10
N SER A 55 11.70 4.85 9.90
CA SER A 55 10.99 5.94 9.20
C SER A 55 9.48 5.72 9.14
N GLY A 56 8.98 4.58 9.57
CA GLY A 56 7.55 4.30 9.60
C GLY A 56 7.24 2.97 10.28
N THR A 57 6.08 2.94 10.94
CA THR A 57 5.54 1.72 11.56
C THR A 57 4.03 1.74 11.43
N ALA A 58 3.44 0.64 11.01
CA ALA A 58 1.99 0.48 10.97
C ALA A 58 1.64 -0.97 11.35
N GLY A 59 1.05 -1.15 12.55
CA GLY A 59 0.76 -2.49 13.06
C GLY A 59 2.02 -3.31 13.25
N ASP A 60 2.14 -4.39 12.51
CA ASP A 60 3.27 -5.32 12.51
C ASP A 60 4.38 -4.95 11.51
N SER A 61 4.14 -3.97 10.62
CA SER A 61 5.11 -3.57 9.61
C SER A 61 6.13 -2.55 10.11
N VAL A 62 7.34 -2.59 9.51
CA VAL A 62 8.46 -1.70 9.80
C VAL A 62 9.05 -1.19 8.49
N ILE A 63 9.26 0.12 8.41
CA ILE A 63 10.05 0.75 7.35
C ILE A 63 11.24 1.43 7.99
N ALA A 64 12.44 1.06 7.54
CA ALA A 64 13.69 1.66 7.98
C ALA A 64 14.54 2.10 6.79
N GLU A 65 15.38 3.11 7.03
CA GLU A 65 16.32 3.63 6.05
C GLU A 65 17.77 3.51 6.53
N PHE A 66 18.67 3.33 5.57
CA PHE A 66 20.12 3.23 5.84
C PHE A 66 20.87 4.04 4.80
N ALA A 67 21.91 4.74 5.25
CA ALA A 67 22.83 5.43 4.35
C ALA A 67 23.70 4.44 3.52
N SER A 68 23.86 3.21 4.00
CA SER A 68 24.66 2.16 3.38
C SER A 68 23.82 0.95 3.03
N VAL A 69 23.84 0.54 1.77
CA VAL A 69 23.20 -0.72 1.30
C VAL A 69 23.75 -1.93 2.02
N VAL A 70 25.05 -1.92 2.32
CA VAL A 70 25.74 -3.03 3.00
C VAL A 70 25.27 -3.14 4.45
N ASP A 71 25.13 -2.01 5.14
CA ASP A 71 24.61 -1.98 6.51
C ASP A 71 23.15 -2.45 6.55
N ALA A 72 22.32 -2.01 5.60
CA ALA A 72 20.95 -2.49 5.47
C ALA A 72 20.86 -4.01 5.27
N MET A 73 21.74 -4.56 4.43
CA MET A 73 21.79 -5.99 4.16
C MET A 73 22.24 -6.79 5.39
N HIS A 74 23.31 -6.35 6.07
CA HIS A 74 23.77 -6.98 7.31
C HIS A 74 22.69 -6.92 8.40
N CYS A 75 22.01 -5.78 8.53
CA CYS A 75 20.90 -5.60 9.46
C CYS A 75 19.73 -6.57 9.16
N ALA A 76 19.33 -6.68 7.90
CA ALA A 76 18.25 -7.60 7.50
C ALA A 76 18.58 -9.06 7.86
N VAL A 77 19.82 -9.50 7.60
CA VAL A 77 20.29 -10.84 7.97
C VAL A 77 20.31 -11.01 9.50
N ALA A 78 20.84 -10.04 10.23
CA ALA A 78 20.90 -10.09 11.70
C ALA A 78 19.49 -10.15 12.31
N ILE A 79 18.51 -9.41 11.75
CA ILE A 79 17.10 -9.46 12.17
C ILE A 79 16.55 -10.88 11.99
N GLN A 80 16.70 -11.48 10.82
CA GLN A 80 16.21 -12.85 10.58
C GLN A 80 16.84 -13.86 11.54
N GLN A 81 18.15 -13.77 11.79
CA GLN A 81 18.85 -14.62 12.75
C GLN A 81 18.36 -14.41 14.20
N GLY A 82 18.19 -13.15 14.61
CA GLY A 82 17.70 -12.80 15.94
C GLY A 82 16.30 -13.32 16.20
N LEU A 83 15.40 -13.13 15.23
CA LEU A 83 14.01 -13.61 15.31
C LEU A 83 13.92 -15.13 15.26
N HIS A 84 14.74 -15.80 14.45
CA HIS A 84 14.84 -17.25 14.44
C HIS A 84 15.22 -17.80 15.81
N LYS A 85 16.25 -17.22 16.44
CA LYS A 85 16.68 -17.60 17.78
C LYS A 85 15.57 -17.36 18.82
N ALA A 86 14.89 -16.22 18.78
CA ALA A 86 13.78 -15.91 19.68
C ALA A 86 12.59 -16.87 19.47
N ASN A 87 12.28 -17.21 18.23
CA ASN A 87 11.22 -18.16 17.90
C ASN A 87 11.53 -19.58 18.42
N ALA A 88 12.80 -20.01 18.47
CA ALA A 88 13.16 -21.33 18.97
C ALA A 88 12.77 -21.56 20.44
N GLU A 89 12.61 -20.50 21.22
CA GLU A 89 12.19 -20.54 22.62
C GLU A 89 10.65 -20.48 22.77
N LEU A 90 9.91 -20.26 21.67
CA LEU A 90 8.45 -20.11 21.68
C LEU A 90 7.74 -21.38 21.20
N PRO A 91 6.54 -21.67 21.75
CA PRO A 91 5.65 -22.67 21.19
C PRO A 91 5.35 -22.34 19.71
N LEU A 92 5.14 -23.38 18.90
CA LEU A 92 4.93 -23.25 17.46
C LEU A 92 3.82 -22.27 17.07
N GLU A 93 2.74 -22.22 17.85
CA GLU A 93 1.57 -21.36 17.61
C GLU A 93 1.88 -19.87 17.81
N ARG A 94 2.97 -19.57 18.52
CA ARG A 94 3.40 -18.21 18.85
C ARG A 94 4.57 -17.72 18.02
N GLN A 95 5.21 -18.60 17.24
CA GLN A 95 6.33 -18.20 16.39
C GLN A 95 5.86 -17.29 15.26
N MET A 96 6.56 -16.19 15.05
CA MET A 96 6.25 -15.19 14.03
C MET A 96 7.42 -15.08 13.06
N CYS A 97 7.16 -15.25 11.77
CA CYS A 97 8.16 -15.17 10.72
C CYS A 97 8.06 -13.85 9.98
N LEU A 98 9.16 -13.10 9.96
CA LEU A 98 9.25 -11.81 9.29
C LEU A 98 9.60 -11.98 7.82
N ARG A 99 8.97 -11.26 6.91
CA ARG A 99 9.37 -11.08 5.53
C ARG A 99 10.13 -9.77 5.41
N VAL A 100 11.18 -9.71 4.61
CA VAL A 100 12.00 -8.51 4.44
C VAL A 100 12.21 -8.21 2.97
N GLY A 101 11.95 -6.96 2.58
CA GLY A 101 12.26 -6.40 1.26
C GLY A 101 13.30 -5.30 1.35
N LEU A 102 14.37 -5.36 0.52
CA LEU A 102 15.39 -4.32 0.44
C LEU A 102 15.44 -3.68 -0.94
N ASN A 103 15.44 -2.36 -0.97
CA ASN A 103 15.61 -1.56 -2.18
C ASN A 103 16.58 -0.40 -1.95
N ILE A 104 17.16 0.12 -3.02
CA ILE A 104 17.87 1.40 -3.02
C ILE A 104 17.10 2.38 -3.91
N GLY A 105 16.79 3.56 -3.41
CA GLY A 105 15.99 4.52 -4.15
C GLY A 105 16.04 5.92 -3.58
N ASP A 106 15.64 6.88 -4.42
CA ASP A 106 15.43 8.27 -4.02
C ASP A 106 14.14 8.39 -3.21
N VAL A 107 14.21 9.04 -2.06
CA VAL A 107 13.09 9.27 -1.17
C VAL A 107 12.96 10.73 -0.80
N MET A 108 11.73 11.16 -0.56
CA MET A 108 11.42 12.44 0.07
C MET A 108 11.27 12.23 1.57
N VAL A 109 11.82 13.14 2.35
CA VAL A 109 11.73 13.12 3.82
C VAL A 109 10.78 14.21 4.28
N LYS A 110 9.81 13.83 5.09
CA LYS A 110 8.91 14.75 5.78
C LYS A 110 8.58 14.19 7.17
N ASP A 111 8.75 14.99 8.21
CA ASP A 111 8.42 14.63 9.59
C ASP A 111 9.02 13.26 10.01
N ASN A 112 10.31 13.04 9.68
CA ASN A 112 11.05 11.80 9.91
C ASN A 112 10.47 10.54 9.21
N THR A 113 9.58 10.73 8.27
CA THR A 113 8.98 9.66 7.45
C THR A 113 9.50 9.78 6.02
N ILE A 114 9.79 8.65 5.38
CA ILE A 114 10.23 8.58 3.99
C ILE A 114 9.08 8.23 3.06
N PHE A 115 9.03 8.90 1.90
CA PHE A 115 8.02 8.71 0.87
C PHE A 115 8.68 8.56 -0.51
N GLY A 116 8.03 7.86 -1.41
CA GLY A 116 8.42 7.74 -2.81
C GLY A 116 8.38 6.32 -3.34
N ASP A 117 8.60 6.17 -4.65
CA ASP A 117 8.54 4.88 -5.33
C ASP A 117 9.52 3.86 -4.75
N GLY A 118 10.66 4.31 -4.21
CA GLY A 118 11.64 3.44 -3.56
C GLY A 118 11.06 2.67 -2.37
N VAL A 119 10.16 3.30 -1.59
CA VAL A 119 9.46 2.67 -0.45
C VAL A 119 8.46 1.63 -0.97
N ASN A 120 7.69 1.98 -2.00
CA ASN A 120 6.72 1.08 -2.61
C ASN A 120 7.39 -0.18 -3.19
N VAL A 121 8.58 -0.03 -3.81
CA VAL A 121 9.36 -1.16 -4.30
C VAL A 121 9.80 -2.07 -3.14
N ALA A 122 10.34 -1.50 -2.06
CA ALA A 122 10.77 -2.28 -0.90
C ALA A 122 9.61 -3.08 -0.28
N SER A 123 8.42 -2.48 -0.11
CA SER A 123 7.22 -3.17 0.40
C SER A 123 6.73 -4.28 -0.55
N ARG A 124 6.87 -4.11 -1.87
CA ARG A 124 6.51 -5.18 -2.82
C ARG A 124 7.50 -6.34 -2.79
N LEU A 125 8.79 -6.06 -2.58
CA LEU A 125 9.79 -7.11 -2.39
C LEU A 125 9.58 -7.88 -1.08
N GLU A 126 9.18 -7.17 -0.02
CA GLU A 126 8.76 -7.79 1.24
C GLU A 126 7.63 -8.80 0.99
N ALA A 127 6.58 -8.40 0.26
CA ALA A 127 5.46 -9.29 -0.08
C ALA A 127 5.86 -10.50 -0.95
N LEU A 128 6.95 -10.41 -1.73
CA LEU A 128 7.52 -11.50 -2.51
C LEU A 128 8.41 -12.42 -1.68
N ALA A 129 8.86 -11.97 -0.51
CA ALA A 129 9.71 -12.76 0.36
C ALA A 129 8.93 -13.90 1.01
N GLU A 130 9.54 -15.07 1.10
CA GLU A 130 9.01 -16.15 1.93
C GLU A 130 9.07 -15.78 3.42
N PRO A 131 8.21 -16.35 4.27
CA PRO A 131 8.30 -16.16 5.71
C PRO A 131 9.72 -16.53 6.23
N GLY A 132 10.38 -15.60 6.92
CA GLY A 132 11.78 -15.74 7.34
C GLY A 132 12.79 -15.40 6.25
N GLY A 133 12.36 -15.02 5.04
CA GLY A 133 13.22 -14.72 3.91
C GLY A 133 13.51 -13.24 3.70
N ILE A 134 14.43 -12.97 2.75
CA ILE A 134 14.80 -11.61 2.33
C ILE A 134 14.78 -11.57 0.79
N CYS A 135 14.02 -10.62 0.22
CA CYS A 135 14.03 -10.28 -1.19
C CYS A 135 14.68 -8.92 -1.42
N ILE A 136 15.50 -8.82 -2.46
CA ILE A 136 16.24 -7.59 -2.77
C ILE A 136 16.10 -7.21 -4.24
N THR A 137 16.26 -5.92 -4.56
CA THR A 137 16.40 -5.48 -5.95
C THR A 137 17.78 -5.80 -6.53
N ARG A 138 17.86 -5.78 -7.88
CA ARG A 138 19.14 -5.84 -8.59
C ARG A 138 20.12 -4.76 -8.10
N GLY A 139 19.63 -3.53 -7.84
CA GLY A 139 20.47 -2.44 -7.33
C GLY A 139 21.15 -2.81 -6.00
N VAL A 140 20.41 -3.36 -5.05
CA VAL A 140 20.95 -3.84 -3.78
C VAL A 140 21.94 -4.98 -4.00
N ARG A 141 21.58 -6.00 -4.80
CA ARG A 141 22.44 -7.14 -5.12
C ARG A 141 23.79 -6.69 -5.68
N ASP A 142 23.78 -5.75 -6.63
CA ASP A 142 25.01 -5.29 -7.29
C ASP A 142 25.99 -4.60 -6.31
N HIS A 143 25.51 -4.06 -5.18
CA HIS A 143 26.35 -3.50 -4.11
C HIS A 143 26.94 -4.53 -3.14
N VAL A 144 26.31 -5.71 -3.00
CA VAL A 144 26.71 -6.70 -1.99
C VAL A 144 27.29 -8.00 -2.57
N ARG A 145 27.10 -8.29 -3.88
CA ARG A 145 27.49 -9.54 -4.52
C ARG A 145 29.00 -9.86 -4.45
N ASP A 146 29.85 -8.84 -4.55
CA ASP A 146 31.30 -9.02 -4.62
C ASP A 146 31.95 -9.27 -3.24
N ARG A 147 31.13 -9.23 -2.18
CA ARG A 147 31.58 -9.52 -0.80
C ARG A 147 31.62 -11.01 -0.47
N GLY A 148 31.07 -11.88 -1.34
CA GLY A 148 31.13 -13.33 -1.23
C GLY A 148 30.37 -13.97 -0.06
N GLU A 149 29.61 -13.17 0.71
CA GLU A 149 28.92 -13.62 1.92
C GLU A 149 27.54 -14.21 1.64
N TYR A 150 26.94 -13.87 0.48
CA TYR A 150 25.55 -14.20 0.16
C TYR A 150 25.44 -14.92 -1.18
N GLN A 151 24.52 -15.88 -1.24
CA GLN A 151 24.06 -16.48 -2.49
C GLN A 151 22.70 -15.88 -2.85
N PHE A 152 22.48 -15.75 -4.17
CA PHE A 152 21.28 -15.09 -4.69
C PHE A 152 20.57 -16.00 -5.67
N GLU A 153 19.27 -16.18 -5.48
CA GLU A 153 18.38 -16.79 -6.46
C GLU A 153 17.67 -15.68 -7.22
N ASP A 154 17.68 -15.76 -8.55
CA ASP A 154 17.00 -14.79 -9.41
C ASP A 154 15.52 -15.15 -9.55
N LEU A 155 14.65 -14.32 -9.02
CA LEU A 155 13.20 -14.49 -9.09
C LEU A 155 12.59 -13.90 -10.39
N GLY A 156 13.43 -13.29 -11.25
CA GLY A 156 12.98 -12.66 -12.49
C GLY A 156 12.49 -11.23 -12.31
N GLU A 157 11.74 -10.78 -13.31
CA GLU A 157 11.18 -9.42 -13.37
C GLU A 157 9.72 -9.42 -12.89
N HIS A 158 9.43 -8.53 -11.96
CA HIS A 158 8.10 -8.35 -11.37
C HIS A 158 7.55 -6.97 -11.73
N SER A 159 6.32 -6.93 -12.26
CA SER A 159 5.58 -5.70 -12.46
C SER A 159 5.08 -5.18 -11.12
N VAL A 160 5.48 -3.99 -10.76
CA VAL A 160 5.04 -3.31 -9.52
C VAL A 160 3.98 -2.29 -9.87
N LYS A 161 2.82 -2.35 -9.20
CA LYS A 161 1.71 -1.39 -9.42
C LYS A 161 2.23 0.05 -9.30
N ASN A 162 1.89 0.91 -10.26
CA ASN A 162 2.29 2.32 -10.35
C ASN A 162 3.80 2.57 -10.60
N ILE A 163 4.59 1.56 -10.95
CA ILE A 163 5.99 1.70 -11.37
C ILE A 163 6.11 1.30 -12.82
N ALA A 164 6.53 2.25 -13.67
CA ALA A 164 6.54 2.08 -15.12
C ALA A 164 7.52 0.98 -15.64
N ARG A 165 8.51 0.59 -14.83
CA ARG A 165 9.52 -0.41 -15.21
C ARG A 165 9.44 -1.62 -14.31
N PRO A 166 9.51 -2.85 -14.87
CA PRO A 166 9.60 -4.06 -14.07
C PRO A 166 10.83 -4.01 -13.14
N VAL A 167 10.68 -4.55 -11.95
CA VAL A 167 11.73 -4.65 -10.93
C VAL A 167 12.25 -6.08 -10.92
N ARG A 168 13.55 -6.27 -11.15
CA ARG A 168 14.17 -7.60 -11.03
C ARG A 168 14.48 -7.88 -9.57
N ALA A 169 13.89 -8.95 -9.06
CA ALA A 169 13.98 -9.38 -7.67
C ALA A 169 14.92 -10.57 -7.50
N PHE A 170 15.59 -10.63 -6.36
CA PHE A 170 16.47 -11.72 -5.97
C PHE A 170 16.15 -12.13 -4.54
N ARG A 171 16.10 -13.45 -4.29
CA ARG A 171 16.03 -14.03 -2.94
C ARG A 171 17.44 -14.25 -2.42
N ILE A 172 17.63 -14.01 -1.13
CA ILE A 172 18.87 -14.38 -0.43
C ILE A 172 18.77 -15.83 0.01
N ILE A 173 19.76 -16.63 -0.38
CA ILE A 173 19.94 -18.00 0.12
C ILE A 173 20.94 -17.95 1.27
N PHE A 174 20.48 -18.30 2.46
CA PHE A 174 21.35 -18.41 3.62
C PHE A 174 22.23 -19.66 3.47
N ASN A 175 23.56 -19.49 3.38
CA ASN A 175 24.50 -20.58 3.13
C ASN A 175 24.70 -21.45 4.38
N PRO A 176 24.61 -22.80 4.26
CA PRO A 176 24.66 -23.72 5.39
C PRO A 176 26.00 -23.80 6.12
N LYS A 177 27.04 -23.08 5.68
CA LYS A 177 28.38 -23.15 6.32
C LYS A 177 28.59 -22.22 7.52
N GLY A 178 27.63 -21.41 7.90
CA GLY A 178 27.81 -20.45 9.00
C GLY A 178 26.58 -20.12 9.84
N THR A 179 25.36 -20.31 9.35
CA THR A 179 24.12 -20.11 10.16
C THR A 179 22.95 -20.72 9.37
N THR A 180 22.76 -21.99 9.59
CA THR A 180 21.86 -22.85 8.83
C THR A 180 20.52 -22.94 9.55
N GLU A 181 19.46 -23.20 8.82
CA GLU A 181 18.11 -23.57 9.26
C GLU A 181 17.07 -22.43 9.42
N LEU A 182 17.31 -21.24 8.84
CA LEU A 182 16.28 -20.17 8.89
C LEU A 182 15.07 -20.48 8.01
N ALA A 183 15.26 -21.17 6.89
CA ALA A 183 14.20 -21.47 5.94
C ALA A 183 13.32 -22.65 6.35
N ASP A 184 13.90 -23.71 6.93
CA ASP A 184 13.15 -24.96 7.19
C ASP A 184 12.10 -24.84 8.33
N THR A 185 12.31 -23.93 9.29
CA THR A 185 11.38 -23.78 10.41
C THR A 185 10.12 -23.00 10.03
N CYS A 186 10.20 -22.08 9.06
CA CYS A 186 9.08 -21.25 8.63
C CYS A 186 8.33 -21.80 7.40
N VAL A 187 9.05 -22.48 6.48
CA VAL A 187 8.49 -22.98 5.20
C VAL A 187 7.66 -24.26 5.38
N SER A 188 7.92 -25.09 6.39
CA SER A 188 7.24 -26.38 6.59
C SER A 188 5.77 -26.26 7.02
N ARG A 189 5.12 -25.09 6.92
CA ARG A 189 3.81 -24.86 7.55
C ARG A 189 2.66 -24.50 6.64
N GLU A 190 2.90 -24.16 5.39
CA GLU A 190 1.78 -24.02 4.46
C GLU A 190 1.36 -25.39 3.89
N ASP A 191 2.28 -26.40 3.87
CA ASP A 191 2.04 -27.72 3.26
C ASP A 191 1.71 -28.88 4.23
N SER A 192 1.80 -28.70 5.55
CA SER A 192 1.62 -29.82 6.51
C SER A 192 0.21 -29.96 7.11
N LEU A 193 -0.79 -29.33 6.54
CA LEU A 193 -2.19 -29.69 6.74
C LEU A 193 -2.75 -30.33 5.47
N VAL A 194 -2.11 -31.42 4.99
CA VAL A 194 -2.77 -32.37 4.11
C VAL A 194 -3.81 -33.13 4.96
N VAL A 195 -4.99 -32.57 5.03
CA VAL A 195 -6.20 -33.33 5.35
C VAL A 195 -6.41 -34.26 4.16
N PRO A 196 -6.73 -35.57 4.38
CA PRO A 196 -7.00 -36.50 3.28
C PRO A 196 -8.08 -35.93 2.36
N ALA A 197 -7.88 -36.09 1.07
CA ALA A 197 -8.76 -35.62 0.03
C ALA A 197 -10.19 -36.18 0.23
N GLU A 198 -11.03 -35.38 0.87
CA GLU A 198 -12.47 -35.45 0.68
C GLU A 198 -12.85 -34.43 -0.39
N THR A 199 -13.62 -34.86 -1.37
CA THR A 199 -14.17 -34.13 -2.49
C THR A 199 -14.61 -32.72 -2.12
N PRO A 200 -14.31 -31.70 -2.93
CA PRO A 200 -14.63 -30.31 -2.60
C PRO A 200 -16.14 -30.09 -2.68
N THR A 201 -16.76 -29.96 -1.55
CA THR A 201 -18.03 -29.24 -1.43
C THR A 201 -17.67 -27.72 -1.37
N PRO A 202 -18.29 -26.86 -2.16
CA PRO A 202 -17.93 -25.45 -2.26
C PRO A 202 -18.55 -24.66 -1.11
N GLU A 203 -17.85 -24.60 0.01
CA GLU A 203 -18.05 -23.55 1.04
C GLU A 203 -16.70 -22.91 1.35
N ALA A 204 -16.14 -22.21 0.34
CA ALA A 204 -15.17 -21.16 0.60
C ALA A 204 -15.91 -20.06 1.37
N SER A 205 -15.50 -19.82 2.61
CA SER A 205 -16.09 -18.81 3.47
C SER A 205 -16.22 -17.48 2.71
N HIS A 206 -17.45 -16.98 2.56
CA HIS A 206 -17.78 -15.70 1.91
C HIS A 206 -16.91 -14.56 2.43
N ASP A 207 -16.51 -14.62 3.70
CA ASP A 207 -15.76 -13.56 4.39
C ASP A 207 -14.34 -13.35 3.86
N GLY A 208 -13.63 -14.41 3.43
CA GLY A 208 -12.26 -14.28 2.90
C GLY A 208 -12.23 -13.67 1.49
N ILE A 209 -13.23 -13.98 0.66
CA ILE A 209 -13.34 -13.43 -0.69
C ILE A 209 -13.82 -11.99 -0.63
N GLU A 210 -14.75 -11.68 0.27
CA GLU A 210 -15.24 -10.32 0.52
C GLU A 210 -14.12 -9.39 0.98
N LEU A 211 -13.29 -9.81 1.93
CA LEU A 211 -12.15 -9.04 2.42
C LEU A 211 -11.12 -8.75 1.31
N THR A 212 -10.83 -9.76 0.48
CA THR A 212 -9.89 -9.58 -0.65
C THR A 212 -10.45 -8.59 -1.68
N PHE A 213 -11.76 -8.69 -1.97
CA PHE A 213 -12.42 -7.76 -2.89
C PHE A 213 -12.43 -6.33 -2.33
N TRP A 214 -12.74 -6.18 -1.03
CA TRP A 214 -12.67 -4.89 -0.34
C TRP A 214 -11.27 -4.27 -0.36
N GLN A 215 -10.23 -5.06 -0.10
CA GLN A 215 -8.83 -4.60 -0.15
C GLN A 215 -8.44 -4.14 -1.56
N SER A 216 -8.93 -4.80 -2.61
CA SER A 216 -8.72 -4.37 -4.00
C SER A 216 -9.42 -3.04 -4.27
N ALA A 217 -10.69 -2.90 -3.88
CA ALA A 217 -11.46 -1.67 -4.06
C ALA A 217 -10.85 -0.49 -3.26
N GLN A 218 -10.38 -0.77 -2.04
CA GLN A 218 -9.71 0.25 -1.21
C GLN A 218 -8.36 0.68 -1.78
N ALA A 219 -7.62 -0.24 -2.41
CA ALA A 219 -6.31 0.06 -2.99
C ALA A 219 -6.38 0.83 -4.31
N SER A 220 -7.50 0.74 -5.03
CA SER A 220 -7.70 1.47 -6.30
C SER A 220 -8.18 2.90 -6.09
N GLU A 221 -8.88 3.17 -4.96
CA GLU A 221 -9.60 4.43 -4.68
C GLU A 221 -10.57 4.83 -5.82
N ASP A 222 -10.96 3.87 -6.69
CA ASP A 222 -11.86 4.12 -7.83
C ASP A 222 -13.32 3.95 -7.38
N PRO A 223 -14.19 4.95 -7.57
CA PRO A 223 -15.63 4.86 -7.28
C PRO A 223 -16.30 3.65 -7.93
N VAL A 224 -15.86 3.26 -9.13
CA VAL A 224 -16.41 2.10 -9.87
C VAL A 224 -16.16 0.80 -9.12
N GLU A 225 -15.01 0.65 -8.47
CA GLU A 225 -14.69 -0.56 -7.68
C GLU A 225 -15.48 -0.62 -6.36
N TYR A 226 -15.77 0.51 -5.71
CA TYR A 226 -16.68 0.57 -4.57
C TYR A 226 -18.13 0.24 -4.96
N GLN A 227 -18.55 0.68 -6.15
CA GLN A 227 -19.85 0.29 -6.70
C GLN A 227 -19.94 -1.20 -6.97
N ALA A 228 -18.93 -1.78 -7.63
CA ALA A 228 -18.83 -3.22 -7.90
C ALA A 228 -18.82 -4.05 -6.59
N TYR A 229 -18.17 -3.52 -5.54
CA TYR A 229 -18.23 -4.15 -4.22
C TYR A 229 -19.64 -4.18 -3.66
N LEU A 230 -20.40 -3.06 -3.71
CA LEU A 230 -21.77 -2.99 -3.20
C LEU A 230 -22.76 -3.85 -4.00
N GLU A 231 -22.54 -4.00 -5.31
CA GLU A 231 -23.34 -4.90 -6.14
C GLU A 231 -23.13 -6.37 -5.76
N ARG A 232 -21.90 -6.74 -5.43
CA ARG A 232 -21.53 -8.11 -5.08
C ARG A 232 -21.82 -8.48 -3.63
N TYR A 233 -21.66 -7.50 -2.71
CA TYR A 233 -21.82 -7.66 -1.26
C TYR A 233 -22.71 -6.56 -0.66
N PRO A 234 -24.01 -6.51 -1.03
CA PRO A 234 -24.92 -5.45 -0.59
C PRO A 234 -25.15 -5.39 0.93
N ALA A 235 -24.94 -6.53 1.62
CA ALA A 235 -25.00 -6.66 3.07
C ALA A 235 -23.63 -7.03 3.69
N GLY A 236 -22.55 -6.78 2.97
CA GLY A 236 -21.18 -7.09 3.39
C GLY A 236 -20.74 -6.20 4.56
N ILE A 237 -19.73 -6.66 5.29
CA ILE A 237 -19.19 -5.98 6.48
C ILE A 237 -18.69 -4.56 6.13
N PHE A 238 -18.17 -4.36 4.91
CA PHE A 238 -17.64 -3.08 4.44
C PHE A 238 -18.63 -2.26 3.61
N ALA A 239 -19.88 -2.72 3.43
CA ALA A 239 -20.89 -2.00 2.65
C ALA A 239 -21.15 -0.55 3.16
N PRO A 240 -21.22 -0.29 4.48
CA PRO A 240 -21.36 1.08 4.98
C PRO A 240 -20.17 1.97 4.61
N LEU A 241 -18.93 1.43 4.63
CA LEU A 241 -17.72 2.17 4.28
C LEU A 241 -17.64 2.45 2.76
N ALA A 242 -18.06 1.51 1.92
CA ALA A 242 -18.14 1.69 0.48
C ALA A 242 -19.16 2.79 0.12
N GLN A 243 -20.31 2.81 0.78
CA GLN A 243 -21.32 3.86 0.59
C GLN A 243 -20.80 5.23 1.02
N GLU A 244 -20.13 5.33 2.16
CA GLU A 244 -19.54 6.59 2.63
C GLU A 244 -18.48 7.12 1.65
N ARG A 245 -17.63 6.25 1.10
CA ARG A 245 -16.62 6.64 0.10
C ARG A 245 -17.26 7.18 -1.18
N LEU A 246 -18.28 6.51 -1.71
CA LEU A 246 -19.01 6.98 -2.88
C LEU A 246 -19.71 8.32 -2.64
N LEU A 247 -20.26 8.55 -1.45
CA LEU A 247 -20.89 9.83 -1.07
C LEU A 247 -19.86 10.96 -0.99
N ARG A 248 -18.64 10.70 -0.48
CA ARG A 248 -17.55 11.68 -0.42
C ARG A 248 -17.08 12.07 -1.82
N ASP A 249 -16.87 11.11 -2.72
CA ASP A 249 -16.46 11.37 -4.09
C ASP A 249 -17.52 12.17 -4.85
N THR A 250 -18.81 11.89 -4.62
CA THR A 250 -19.92 12.67 -5.21
C THR A 250 -19.94 14.11 -4.67
N THR A 251 -19.54 14.29 -3.41
CA THR A 251 -19.49 15.62 -2.77
C THR A 251 -18.25 16.40 -3.19
N GLU A 252 -17.11 15.74 -3.38
CA GLU A 252 -15.86 16.35 -3.89
C GLU A 252 -15.97 16.71 -5.37
N GLN A 253 -16.64 15.90 -6.18
CA GLN A 253 -16.96 16.23 -7.58
C GLN A 253 -17.98 17.37 -7.68
N ALA A 254 -18.90 17.51 -6.72
CA ALA A 254 -19.81 18.65 -6.65
C ALA A 254 -19.12 19.95 -6.21
N HIS A 255 -17.93 19.87 -5.58
CA HIS A 255 -17.11 21.03 -5.20
C HIS A 255 -16.04 21.40 -6.23
N GLN A 256 -15.75 20.54 -7.20
CA GLN A 256 -15.00 20.90 -8.40
C GLN A 256 -15.99 21.44 -9.44
N ALA A 257 -16.45 22.68 -9.21
CA ALA A 257 -17.08 23.43 -10.29
C ALA A 257 -16.06 23.45 -11.45
N PRO A 258 -16.48 23.11 -12.71
CA PRO A 258 -15.58 23.17 -13.84
C PRO A 258 -15.02 24.57 -13.95
N GLU A 259 -13.69 24.72 -14.01
CA GLU A 259 -13.06 26.01 -14.25
C GLU A 259 -13.59 26.54 -15.59
N ALA A 260 -14.33 27.66 -15.50
CA ALA A 260 -14.91 28.27 -16.69
C ALA A 260 -13.79 28.68 -17.64
N SER A 261 -13.85 28.23 -18.89
CA SER A 261 -12.90 28.67 -19.92
C SER A 261 -13.03 30.20 -20.14
N GLU A 262 -11.96 30.86 -20.60
CA GLU A 262 -12.00 32.30 -20.90
C GLU A 262 -13.16 32.66 -21.86
N VAL A 263 -13.50 31.78 -22.79
CA VAL A 263 -14.61 31.95 -23.73
C VAL A 263 -15.95 31.85 -23.03
N GLU A 264 -16.09 30.92 -22.09
CA GLU A 264 -17.31 30.76 -21.28
C GLU A 264 -17.53 31.97 -20.36
N LEU A 265 -16.47 32.44 -19.69
CA LEU A 265 -16.48 33.64 -18.87
C LEU A 265 -16.94 34.88 -19.67
N ALA A 266 -16.37 35.11 -20.84
CA ALA A 266 -16.73 36.21 -21.72
C ALA A 266 -18.17 36.10 -22.21
N PHE A 267 -18.66 34.90 -22.54
CA PHE A 267 -20.04 34.66 -22.92
C PHE A 267 -20.96 34.93 -21.75
N TRP A 268 -20.64 34.39 -20.56
CA TRP A 268 -21.46 34.60 -19.34
C TRP A 268 -21.50 36.07 -18.94
N ASP A 269 -20.43 36.81 -18.98
CA ASP A 269 -20.37 38.24 -18.70
C ASP A 269 -21.29 39.05 -19.61
N THR A 270 -21.46 38.63 -20.86
CA THR A 270 -22.33 39.27 -21.84
C THR A 270 -23.82 39.07 -21.51
N ILE A 271 -24.16 37.90 -20.94
CA ILE A 271 -25.58 37.52 -20.74
C ILE A 271 -26.06 37.62 -19.28
N ARG A 272 -25.15 37.67 -18.30
CA ARG A 272 -25.49 37.64 -16.86
C ARG A 272 -26.46 38.75 -16.42
N GLY A 273 -26.53 39.88 -17.13
CA GLY A 273 -27.45 40.97 -16.88
C GLY A 273 -28.68 40.96 -17.79
N SER A 274 -28.79 40.02 -18.72
CA SER A 274 -29.86 39.99 -19.71
C SER A 274 -31.08 39.22 -19.23
N ASN A 275 -32.29 39.77 -19.45
CA ASN A 275 -33.57 39.07 -19.24
C ASN A 275 -34.05 38.34 -20.51
N ASN A 276 -33.16 38.14 -21.49
CA ASN A 276 -33.50 37.49 -22.75
C ASN A 276 -33.35 35.97 -22.63
N LYS A 277 -34.48 35.25 -22.60
CA LYS A 277 -34.52 33.77 -22.54
C LYS A 277 -33.69 33.08 -23.63
N ALA A 278 -33.69 33.66 -24.86
CA ALA A 278 -32.98 33.08 -25.97
C ALA A 278 -31.45 33.07 -25.77
N MET A 279 -30.89 34.06 -25.05
CA MET A 279 -29.46 34.11 -24.73
C MET A 279 -29.09 33.10 -23.66
N LEU A 280 -29.97 32.87 -22.67
CA LEU A 280 -29.74 31.81 -21.65
C LEU A 280 -29.82 30.42 -22.28
N HIS A 281 -30.76 30.18 -23.18
CA HIS A 281 -30.82 28.93 -23.95
C HIS A 281 -29.60 28.71 -24.84
N ALA A 282 -29.10 29.78 -25.48
CA ALA A 282 -27.87 29.69 -26.28
C ALA A 282 -26.67 29.29 -25.41
N TYR A 283 -26.56 29.86 -24.21
CA TYR A 283 -25.49 29.47 -23.26
C TYR A 283 -25.61 27.98 -22.86
N LEU A 284 -26.80 27.51 -22.44
CA LEU A 284 -27.04 26.13 -22.05
C LEU A 284 -26.77 25.13 -23.19
N THR A 285 -26.98 25.56 -24.46
CA THR A 285 -26.71 24.76 -25.63
C THR A 285 -25.19 24.69 -25.91
N GLN A 286 -24.49 25.81 -25.73
CA GLN A 286 -23.05 25.91 -26.06
C GLN A 286 -22.15 25.37 -24.94
N PHE A 287 -22.58 25.46 -23.69
CA PHE A 287 -21.87 25.01 -22.50
C PHE A 287 -22.74 24.07 -21.67
N PRO A 288 -23.04 22.86 -22.14
CA PRO A 288 -23.96 21.92 -21.47
C PRO A 288 -23.44 21.43 -20.13
N THR A 289 -22.11 21.54 -19.87
CA THR A 289 -21.44 21.21 -18.61
C THR A 289 -20.72 22.41 -18.01
N GLY A 290 -21.09 23.62 -18.42
CA GLY A 290 -20.41 24.86 -18.04
C GLY A 290 -20.61 25.23 -16.57
N ALA A 291 -19.66 26.01 -16.03
CA ALA A 291 -19.63 26.45 -14.63
C ALA A 291 -20.86 27.25 -14.20
N PHE A 292 -21.51 27.96 -15.12
CA PHE A 292 -22.69 28.80 -14.82
C PHE A 292 -24.02 28.16 -15.22
N ARG A 293 -24.05 26.88 -15.59
CA ARG A 293 -25.24 26.17 -16.05
C ARG A 293 -26.38 26.24 -15.04
N SER A 294 -26.14 25.95 -13.77
CA SER A 294 -27.12 25.95 -12.71
C SER A 294 -27.76 27.34 -12.55
N ILE A 295 -26.96 28.40 -12.69
CA ILE A 295 -27.45 29.79 -12.59
C ILE A 295 -28.30 30.14 -13.81
N ALA A 296 -27.93 29.68 -14.99
CA ALA A 296 -28.70 29.88 -16.22
C ALA A 296 -30.05 29.18 -16.18
N ASP A 297 -30.11 27.94 -15.68
CA ASP A 297 -31.36 27.19 -15.51
C ASP A 297 -32.29 27.85 -14.49
N ILE A 298 -31.82 28.31 -13.34
CA ILE A 298 -32.60 29.02 -12.31
C ILE A 298 -33.20 30.30 -12.91
N ARG A 299 -32.40 31.11 -13.60
CA ARG A 299 -32.87 32.34 -14.23
C ARG A 299 -33.90 32.11 -15.31
N LEU A 300 -33.77 31.03 -16.07
CA LEU A 300 -34.80 30.66 -17.06
C LEU A 300 -36.13 30.37 -16.40
N LEU A 301 -36.13 29.60 -15.31
CA LEU A 301 -37.34 29.30 -14.52
C LEU A 301 -37.96 30.58 -13.96
N GLU A 302 -37.17 31.50 -13.37
CA GLU A 302 -37.67 32.80 -12.86
C GLU A 302 -38.31 33.64 -13.97
N LEU A 303 -37.76 33.65 -15.19
CA LEU A 303 -38.33 34.37 -16.32
C LEU A 303 -39.57 33.69 -16.92
N GLU A 304 -39.71 32.38 -16.72
CA GLU A 304 -40.92 31.64 -17.12
C GLU A 304 -42.06 31.91 -16.17
N ASP A 305 -41.80 31.91 -14.86
CA ASP A 305 -42.80 32.22 -13.83
C ASP A 305 -43.25 33.68 -13.87
N ALA A 306 -42.38 34.62 -14.23
CA ALA A 306 -42.72 36.03 -14.37
C ALA A 306 -43.55 36.35 -15.65
N ALA A 307 -43.70 35.40 -16.56
CA ALA A 307 -44.47 35.56 -17.80
C ALA A 307 -45.83 34.84 -17.77
N ALA A 308 -46.11 34.08 -16.68
CA ALA A 308 -47.38 33.41 -16.44
C ALA A 308 -48.31 34.26 -15.55
#